data_48f5c4c44c5e2bf882a076212e3bf6bc
#
_entry.id   48f5c4c44c5e2bf882a076212e3bf6bc
#
_cell.length_a   1.000
_cell.length_b   1.000
_cell.length_c   1.000
_cell.angle_alpha   90.00
_cell.angle_beta   90.00
_cell.angle_gamma   90.00
#
_symmetry.space_group_name_H-M   'P 1'
#
loop_
_entity.id
_entity.type
_entity.pdbx_description
1 polymer ?
#
loop_
_entity_poly.entity_id
_entity_poly.type
_entity_poly.pdbx_seq_one_letter_code
_entity_poly.pdbx_strand_id
1 'polypeptide(L)'
;MKRIMKIVYASRAFLAFSCIALLPRVQAVSPPPDGGYPSGNTAEGQNALFSLTSGGFNTAVGIFSLRSNTTNSFNTAIGAGTLFANTADQNTATGFGALLSNTTGRVNVASGAFALFSNTIGNFNTASGHGTLFANTTGNANTANGEGALVSNTTGSSNTASGAAVLVSNTTGGGNTAIGFNALFNNTTGISNTALGLAAGNAVVTATNVTCIGSDVGGADVSFTTWIGNVYGVGTISGTTAPVIVSDGGQLGTVVSSERFKKDIATMDKTSEAILSLRPVTFHYKTDTKSTPQFGLIAEEVAKVNPALILPDKEGKPYTVRYDAVNAMLLNEFLKEHSKVEKLEATVAKEHKDFEAALADLKGQI
;
A
#
# COMPACT_ATOMS: atom_id res chain seq x y z
N MET A 1 -26.21 0.45 1.75
CA MET A 1 -25.19 1.48 1.72
C MET A 1 -25.60 2.76 0.95
N LYS A 2 -25.95 2.73 -0.34
CA LYS A 2 -26.42 3.93 -1.10
C LYS A 2 -27.57 4.75 -0.44
N ARG A 3 -28.48 4.12 0.32
CA ARG A 3 -29.58 4.81 1.02
C ARG A 3 -29.12 5.54 2.30
N ILE A 4 -28.15 4.98 3.04
CA ILE A 4 -27.66 5.58 4.29
C ILE A 4 -26.77 6.80 3.98
N MET A 5 -25.92 6.71 2.95
CA MET A 5 -25.09 7.83 2.52
C MET A 5 -25.93 9.04 2.07
N LYS A 6 -27.02 8.82 1.30
CA LYS A 6 -27.94 9.90 0.91
C LYS A 6 -28.63 10.57 2.11
N ILE A 7 -28.93 9.81 3.17
CA ILE A 7 -29.60 10.35 4.37
C ILE A 7 -28.62 11.20 5.20
N VAL A 8 -27.36 10.80 5.34
CA VAL A 8 -26.35 11.57 6.09
C VAL A 8 -25.99 12.88 5.37
N TYR A 9 -25.87 12.86 4.04
CA TYR A 9 -25.67 14.08 3.26
C TYR A 9 -26.87 15.03 3.33
N ALA A 10 -28.10 14.49 3.21
CA ALA A 10 -29.31 15.29 3.25
C ALA A 10 -29.52 15.94 4.62
N SER A 11 -29.30 15.26 5.74
CA SER A 11 -29.55 15.79 7.08
C SER A 11 -28.56 16.89 7.48
N ARG A 12 -27.27 16.76 7.14
CA ARG A 12 -26.26 17.79 7.45
C ARG A 12 -26.32 19.00 6.50
N ALA A 13 -26.62 18.78 5.22
CA ALA A 13 -26.88 19.85 4.29
C ALA A 13 -28.19 20.62 4.64
N PHE A 14 -29.21 19.94 5.15
CA PHE A 14 -30.47 20.58 5.58
C PHE A 14 -30.29 21.48 6.81
N LEU A 15 -29.42 21.12 7.78
CA LEU A 15 -29.11 21.99 8.92
C LEU A 15 -28.32 23.25 8.49
N ALA A 16 -27.41 23.14 7.54
CA ALA A 16 -26.71 24.31 7.00
C ALA A 16 -27.65 25.22 6.17
N PHE A 17 -28.60 24.62 5.43
CA PHE A 17 -29.57 25.36 4.63
C PHE A 17 -30.63 26.07 5.48
N SER A 18 -31.07 25.50 6.62
CA SER A 18 -32.04 26.13 7.50
C SER A 18 -31.55 27.40 8.18
N CYS A 19 -30.21 27.51 8.42
CA CYS A 19 -29.63 28.77 8.92
C CYS A 19 -29.58 29.88 7.86
N ILE A 20 -29.54 29.52 6.57
CA ILE A 20 -29.49 30.51 5.47
C ILE A 20 -30.93 31.00 5.11
N ALA A 21 -31.94 30.17 5.32
CA ALA A 21 -33.32 30.48 4.93
C ALA A 21 -34.05 31.47 5.86
N LEU A 22 -33.50 31.80 7.03
CA LEU A 22 -34.13 32.69 8.03
C LEU A 22 -33.65 34.13 7.99
N LEU A 23 -32.84 34.50 7.00
CA LEU A 23 -32.33 35.87 6.87
C LEU A 23 -33.40 36.74 6.09
N PRO A 24 -33.66 37.97 6.55
CA PRO A 24 -34.55 38.87 5.81
C PRO A 24 -34.00 39.12 4.40
N ARG A 25 -34.87 39.17 3.40
CA ARG A 25 -34.51 39.55 2.04
C ARG A 25 -33.92 40.96 2.03
N VAL A 26 -32.62 41.05 2.16
CA VAL A 26 -31.89 42.27 1.86
C VAL A 26 -31.66 42.28 0.36
N GLN A 27 -32.19 43.30 -0.32
CA GLN A 27 -31.87 43.54 -1.73
C GLN A 27 -30.33 43.57 -1.87
N ALA A 28 -29.87 42.86 -2.87
CA ALA A 28 -28.45 42.94 -3.22
C ALA A 28 -28.08 44.43 -3.43
N VAL A 29 -27.35 45.00 -2.48
CA VAL A 29 -26.74 46.29 -2.70
C VAL A 29 -25.65 46.00 -3.72
N SER A 30 -25.81 46.52 -4.93
CA SER A 30 -24.78 46.58 -5.92
C SER A 30 -23.71 47.50 -5.34
N PRO A 31 -22.51 47.02 -4.89
CA PRO A 31 -21.44 47.97 -4.66
C PRO A 31 -21.05 48.53 -6.02
N PRO A 32 -20.69 49.80 -6.14
CA PRO A 32 -20.08 50.26 -7.39
C PRO A 32 -18.89 49.37 -7.70
N PRO A 33 -18.72 48.92 -8.95
CA PRO A 33 -17.52 48.22 -9.34
C PRO A 33 -16.34 49.16 -9.08
N ASP A 34 -15.25 48.63 -8.49
CA ASP A 34 -13.93 49.20 -8.51
C ASP A 34 -13.50 50.22 -7.45
N GLY A 35 -14.01 50.10 -6.27
CA GLY A 35 -13.27 50.61 -5.12
C GLY A 35 -12.21 49.59 -4.69
N GLY A 36 -10.93 49.87 -4.89
CA GLY A 36 -9.87 49.02 -4.34
C GLY A 36 -10.04 48.83 -2.84
N TYR A 37 -10.33 47.64 -2.37
CA TYR A 37 -10.38 47.33 -0.95
C TYR A 37 -8.99 47.50 -0.36
N PRO A 38 -8.83 48.09 0.85
CA PRO A 38 -7.54 48.26 1.50
C PRO A 38 -6.73 46.95 1.51
N SER A 39 -5.41 47.08 1.42
CA SER A 39 -4.46 45.94 1.52
C SER A 39 -4.60 44.89 0.41
N GLY A 40 -5.03 45.26 -0.80
CA GLY A 40 -5.08 44.35 -1.95
C GLY A 40 -6.14 43.28 -1.84
N ASN A 41 -7.23 43.52 -1.15
CA ASN A 41 -8.36 42.60 -1.04
C ASN A 41 -9.37 42.76 -2.20
N THR A 42 -10.07 41.67 -2.51
CA THR A 42 -11.24 41.67 -3.44
C THR A 42 -12.43 41.08 -2.70
N ALA A 43 -13.58 41.74 -2.73
CA ALA A 43 -14.80 41.28 -2.09
C ALA A 43 -16.02 41.52 -2.99
N GLU A 44 -16.68 40.45 -3.41
CA GLU A 44 -17.90 40.49 -4.23
C GLU A 44 -18.98 39.56 -3.66
N GLY A 45 -20.14 40.12 -3.37
CA GLY A 45 -21.28 39.39 -2.81
C GLY A 45 -21.66 39.84 -1.40
N GLN A 46 -22.90 39.48 -1.01
CA GLN A 46 -23.45 39.90 0.27
C GLN A 46 -22.62 39.36 1.44
N ASN A 47 -22.12 40.25 2.31
CA ASN A 47 -21.31 39.93 3.47
C ASN A 47 -19.97 39.18 3.15
N ALA A 48 -19.45 39.30 1.94
CA ALA A 48 -18.07 38.88 1.63
C ALA A 48 -17.08 39.73 2.42
N LEU A 49 -16.08 39.13 3.06
CA LEU A 49 -15.09 39.79 3.94
C LEU A 49 -15.71 40.72 5.01
N PHE A 50 -16.92 40.42 5.46
CA PHE A 50 -17.71 41.29 6.33
C PHE A 50 -16.98 41.75 7.64
N SER A 51 -16.19 40.85 8.23
CA SER A 51 -15.50 41.08 9.49
C SER A 51 -14.06 41.58 9.34
N LEU A 52 -13.61 41.86 8.10
CA LEU A 52 -12.23 42.22 7.81
C LEU A 52 -11.82 43.53 8.53
N THR A 53 -10.68 43.50 9.23
CA THR A 53 -10.10 44.66 9.91
C THR A 53 -8.76 45.07 9.31
N SER A 54 -7.78 44.14 9.19
CA SER A 54 -6.44 44.47 8.71
C SER A 54 -5.81 43.41 7.82
N GLY A 55 -6.47 42.27 7.57
CA GLY A 55 -5.99 41.23 6.66
C GLY A 55 -5.82 41.73 5.23
N GLY A 56 -4.81 41.24 4.53
CA GLY A 56 -4.50 41.65 3.15
C GLY A 56 -4.43 40.52 2.16
N PHE A 57 -4.53 40.84 0.86
CA PHE A 57 -4.39 39.93 -0.24
C PHE A 57 -5.41 38.77 -0.20
N ASN A 58 -6.63 39.04 0.23
CA ASN A 58 -7.74 38.05 0.22
C ASN A 58 -8.64 38.30 -0.98
N THR A 59 -9.12 37.21 -1.57
CA THR A 59 -10.15 37.23 -2.62
C THR A 59 -11.40 36.51 -2.11
N ALA A 60 -12.55 37.22 -2.03
CA ALA A 60 -13.81 36.68 -1.57
C ALA A 60 -14.91 36.98 -2.60
N VAL A 61 -15.40 35.97 -3.28
CA VAL A 61 -16.47 36.09 -4.28
C VAL A 61 -17.61 35.13 -3.92
N GLY A 62 -18.76 35.67 -3.62
CA GLY A 62 -19.97 34.93 -3.23
C GLY A 62 -20.51 35.35 -1.86
N ILE A 63 -21.81 35.08 -1.65
CA ILE A 63 -22.49 35.39 -0.38
C ILE A 63 -21.78 34.69 0.78
N PHE A 64 -21.43 35.44 1.84
CA PHE A 64 -20.73 34.98 3.05
C PHE A 64 -19.32 34.39 2.84
N SER A 65 -18.69 34.59 1.70
CA SER A 65 -17.29 34.18 1.51
C SER A 65 -16.36 34.94 2.44
N LEU A 66 -15.44 34.22 3.14
CA LEU A 66 -14.52 34.77 4.15
C LEU A 66 -15.19 35.69 5.19
N ARG A 67 -16.45 35.41 5.54
CA ARG A 67 -17.24 36.31 6.40
C ARG A 67 -16.58 36.60 7.75
N SER A 68 -15.96 35.61 8.38
CA SER A 68 -15.36 35.73 9.72
C SER A 68 -13.87 36.13 9.70
N ASN A 69 -13.29 36.34 8.52
CA ASN A 69 -11.88 36.70 8.38
C ASN A 69 -11.65 38.14 8.90
N THR A 70 -10.76 38.31 9.88
CA THR A 70 -10.48 39.61 10.50
C THR A 70 -9.11 40.15 10.12
N THR A 71 -8.04 39.51 10.54
CA THR A 71 -6.65 39.96 10.38
C THR A 71 -5.86 39.03 9.44
N ASN A 72 -6.44 37.96 8.98
CA ASN A 72 -5.77 36.91 8.20
C ASN A 72 -5.67 37.28 6.72
N SER A 73 -4.62 36.75 6.08
CA SER A 73 -4.17 37.18 4.76
C SER A 73 -3.99 35.98 3.81
N PHE A 74 -3.89 36.30 2.51
CA PHE A 74 -3.58 35.33 1.46
C PHE A 74 -4.64 34.23 1.31
N ASN A 75 -5.91 34.52 1.59
CA ASN A 75 -6.99 33.56 1.39
C ASN A 75 -7.75 33.81 0.08
N THR A 76 -8.09 32.74 -0.64
CA THR A 76 -8.96 32.81 -1.82
C THR A 76 -10.23 32.02 -1.57
N ALA A 77 -11.39 32.67 -1.66
CA ALA A 77 -12.69 32.09 -1.42
C ALA A 77 -13.65 32.44 -2.57
N ILE A 78 -14.01 31.45 -3.40
CA ILE A 78 -14.91 31.65 -4.53
C ILE A 78 -16.10 30.69 -4.40
N GLY A 79 -17.27 31.22 -4.10
CA GLY A 79 -18.50 30.46 -3.88
C GLY A 79 -19.23 30.87 -2.62
N ALA A 80 -20.52 30.57 -2.53
CA ALA A 80 -21.33 30.90 -1.37
C ALA A 80 -20.89 30.10 -0.13
N GLY A 81 -20.68 30.78 1.00
CA GLY A 81 -20.26 30.19 2.28
C GLY A 81 -18.83 29.63 2.28
N THR A 82 -18.02 29.94 1.30
CA THR A 82 -16.64 29.45 1.20
C THR A 82 -15.79 30.11 2.28
N LEU A 83 -15.02 29.31 3.05
CA LEU A 83 -14.19 29.81 4.17
C LEU A 83 -14.98 30.67 5.16
N PHE A 84 -16.25 30.34 5.40
CA PHE A 84 -17.15 31.15 6.22
C PHE A 84 -16.62 31.44 7.63
N ALA A 85 -16.12 30.42 8.34
CA ALA A 85 -15.64 30.51 9.71
C ALA A 85 -14.12 30.81 9.82
N ASN A 86 -13.45 31.10 8.70
CA ASN A 86 -12.00 31.16 8.62
C ASN A 86 -11.40 32.30 9.47
N THR A 87 -10.43 31.92 10.28
CA THR A 87 -9.55 32.85 11.03
C THR A 87 -8.07 32.47 10.86
N ALA A 88 -7.70 31.98 9.66
CA ALA A 88 -6.36 31.50 9.34
C ALA A 88 -5.89 32.01 7.97
N ASP A 89 -4.61 31.88 7.70
CA ASP A 89 -3.97 32.36 6.48
C ASP A 89 -3.83 31.26 5.43
N GLN A 90 -3.61 31.68 4.16
CA GLN A 90 -3.11 30.83 3.09
C GLN A 90 -4.05 29.67 2.72
N ASN A 91 -5.35 29.84 2.82
CA ASN A 91 -6.32 28.87 2.36
C ASN A 91 -6.89 29.26 1.01
N THR A 92 -7.03 28.27 0.12
CA THR A 92 -7.69 28.43 -1.19
C THR A 92 -8.92 27.53 -1.25
N ALA A 93 -10.09 28.12 -1.45
CA ALA A 93 -11.34 27.37 -1.51
C ALA A 93 -12.22 27.87 -2.68
N THR A 94 -12.69 26.93 -3.50
CA THR A 94 -13.58 27.19 -4.64
C THR A 94 -14.73 26.20 -4.63
N GLY A 95 -15.96 26.66 -4.65
CA GLY A 95 -17.17 25.84 -4.63
C GLY A 95 -18.06 26.14 -3.41
N PHE A 96 -19.35 25.79 -3.51
CA PHE A 96 -20.31 26.02 -2.43
C PHE A 96 -19.86 25.31 -1.13
N GLY A 97 -19.72 26.07 -0.04
CA GLY A 97 -19.38 25.53 1.28
C GLY A 97 -17.99 24.86 1.38
N ALA A 98 -17.08 25.09 0.43
CA ALA A 98 -15.71 24.60 0.55
C ALA A 98 -15.02 25.26 1.76
N LEU A 99 -14.38 24.45 2.64
CA LEU A 99 -13.75 24.89 3.90
C LEU A 99 -14.69 25.72 4.79
N LEU A 100 -15.99 25.46 4.77
CA LEU A 100 -16.97 26.25 5.49
C LEU A 100 -16.65 26.39 6.98
N SER A 101 -16.30 25.29 7.64
CA SER A 101 -16.07 25.23 9.09
C SER A 101 -14.62 25.51 9.50
N ASN A 102 -13.73 25.86 8.55
CA ASN A 102 -12.33 26.07 8.83
C ASN A 102 -12.16 27.22 9.82
N THR A 103 -11.51 26.97 10.95
CA THR A 103 -11.20 28.02 11.93
C THR A 103 -9.72 28.40 11.85
N THR A 104 -8.82 27.60 12.37
CA THR A 104 -7.39 27.89 12.44
C THR A 104 -6.53 27.04 11.49
N GLY A 105 -7.16 26.17 10.69
CA GLY A 105 -6.45 25.38 9.68
C GLY A 105 -5.84 26.24 8.58
N ARG A 106 -4.59 25.99 8.22
CA ARG A 106 -3.78 26.79 7.29
C ARG A 106 -3.34 25.97 6.08
N VAL A 107 -3.05 26.67 4.99
CA VAL A 107 -2.45 26.08 3.79
C VAL A 107 -3.29 24.91 3.25
N ASN A 108 -4.61 25.06 3.29
CA ASN A 108 -5.53 24.07 2.72
C ASN A 108 -6.01 24.53 1.34
N VAL A 109 -6.14 23.59 0.42
CA VAL A 109 -6.72 23.80 -0.90
C VAL A 109 -7.98 22.94 -1.05
N ALA A 110 -9.11 23.57 -1.28
CA ALA A 110 -10.40 22.91 -1.47
C ALA A 110 -11.06 23.35 -2.79
N SER A 111 -11.19 22.47 -3.74
CA SER A 111 -11.81 22.73 -5.04
C SER A 111 -12.98 21.77 -5.27
N GLY A 112 -14.19 22.25 -5.16
CA GLY A 112 -15.42 21.49 -5.30
C GLY A 112 -16.45 21.82 -4.22
N ALA A 113 -17.74 21.62 -4.52
CA ALA A 113 -18.77 21.82 -3.52
C ALA A 113 -18.56 20.87 -2.33
N PHE A 114 -18.62 21.42 -1.10
CA PHE A 114 -18.41 20.70 0.15
C PHE A 114 -17.03 20.05 0.34
N ALA A 115 -16.01 20.42 -0.44
CA ALA A 115 -14.65 19.98 -0.21
C ALA A 115 -14.14 20.53 1.14
N LEU A 116 -13.56 19.67 2.01
CA LEU A 116 -13.09 20.01 3.37
C LEU A 116 -14.15 20.75 4.23
N PHE A 117 -15.41 20.43 4.03
CA PHE A 117 -16.53 21.18 4.65
C PHE A 117 -16.42 21.27 6.17
N SER A 118 -16.07 20.19 6.85
CA SER A 118 -16.01 20.11 8.32
C SER A 118 -14.61 20.40 8.88
N ASN A 119 -13.63 20.77 8.05
CA ASN A 119 -12.27 21.03 8.54
C ASN A 119 -12.30 22.17 9.56
N THR A 120 -11.67 21.98 10.71
CA THR A 120 -11.59 23.01 11.75
C THR A 120 -10.16 23.52 11.94
N ILE A 121 -9.24 22.64 12.27
CA ILE A 121 -7.84 22.98 12.55
C ILE A 121 -6.83 22.21 11.68
N GLY A 122 -7.32 21.30 10.81
CA GLY A 122 -6.48 20.53 9.90
C GLY A 122 -5.70 21.44 8.93
N ASN A 123 -4.44 21.13 8.70
CA ASN A 123 -3.51 21.91 7.89
C ASN A 123 -2.98 21.10 6.69
N PHE A 124 -2.51 21.82 5.65
CA PHE A 124 -1.83 21.22 4.51
C PHE A 124 -2.65 20.17 3.76
N ASN A 125 -3.98 20.28 3.77
CA ASN A 125 -4.84 19.35 3.05
C ASN A 125 -5.15 19.88 1.63
N THR A 126 -5.14 18.99 0.65
CA THR A 126 -5.58 19.27 -0.73
C THR A 126 -6.77 18.38 -1.06
N ALA A 127 -7.92 19.00 -1.34
CA ALA A 127 -9.17 18.33 -1.69
C ALA A 127 -9.69 18.84 -3.03
N SER A 128 -9.81 17.97 -4.02
CA SER A 128 -10.33 18.30 -5.34
C SER A 128 -11.48 17.34 -5.72
N GLY A 129 -12.69 17.85 -5.79
CA GLY A 129 -13.89 17.07 -6.08
C GLY A 129 -15.02 17.33 -5.10
N HIS A 130 -16.24 16.98 -5.49
CA HIS A 130 -17.43 17.12 -4.65
C HIS A 130 -17.33 16.24 -3.38
N GLY A 131 -17.52 16.82 -2.21
CA GLY A 131 -17.53 16.11 -0.93
C GLY A 131 -16.20 15.44 -0.55
N THR A 132 -15.11 15.82 -1.18
CA THR A 132 -13.75 15.31 -0.89
C THR A 132 -13.31 15.78 0.49
N LEU A 133 -12.82 14.86 1.35
CA LEU A 133 -12.43 15.16 2.75
C LEU A 133 -13.54 15.84 3.55
N PHE A 134 -14.81 15.53 3.26
CA PHE A 134 -15.96 16.23 3.83
C PHE A 134 -15.96 16.26 5.36
N ALA A 135 -15.69 15.12 6.00
CA ALA A 135 -15.74 14.98 7.46
C ALA A 135 -14.42 15.31 8.17
N ASN A 136 -13.37 15.72 7.43
CA ASN A 136 -12.07 16.02 8.04
C ASN A 136 -12.22 17.13 9.07
N THR A 137 -11.75 16.92 10.29
CA THR A 137 -11.76 17.94 11.35
C THR A 137 -10.37 18.42 11.70
N THR A 138 -9.47 17.52 12.04
CA THR A 138 -8.11 17.81 12.51
C THR A 138 -7.00 17.12 11.72
N GLY A 139 -7.38 16.23 10.76
CA GLY A 139 -6.42 15.53 9.90
C GLY A 139 -5.57 16.48 9.07
N ASN A 140 -4.28 16.18 8.93
CA ASN A 140 -3.30 17.03 8.27
C ASN A 140 -2.64 16.32 7.08
N ALA A 141 -2.13 17.12 6.14
CA ALA A 141 -1.31 16.65 5.04
C ALA A 141 -1.98 15.54 4.19
N ASN A 142 -3.30 15.60 4.04
CA ASN A 142 -4.03 14.69 3.16
C ASN A 142 -4.16 15.28 1.75
N THR A 143 -3.93 14.45 0.74
CA THR A 143 -4.19 14.78 -0.67
C THR A 143 -5.30 13.87 -1.18
N ALA A 144 -6.44 14.46 -1.54
CA ALA A 144 -7.60 13.73 -2.02
C ALA A 144 -8.13 14.35 -3.33
N ASN A 145 -8.24 13.54 -4.36
CA ASN A 145 -8.71 13.93 -5.69
C ASN A 145 -9.78 12.95 -6.18
N GLY A 146 -10.98 13.44 -6.44
CA GLY A 146 -12.12 12.66 -6.89
C GLY A 146 -13.34 12.80 -5.99
N GLU A 147 -14.52 12.55 -6.53
CA GLU A 147 -15.77 12.62 -5.78
C GLU A 147 -15.76 11.68 -4.57
N GLY A 148 -16.02 12.20 -3.38
CA GLY A 148 -16.11 11.43 -2.15
C GLY A 148 -14.81 10.76 -1.69
N ALA A 149 -13.66 11.13 -2.25
CA ALA A 149 -12.38 10.63 -1.76
C ALA A 149 -12.17 11.07 -0.30
N LEU A 150 -11.79 10.14 0.59
CA LEU A 150 -11.60 10.38 2.04
C LEU A 150 -12.81 11.04 2.73
N VAL A 151 -14.02 10.79 2.25
CA VAL A 151 -15.23 11.51 2.71
C VAL A 151 -15.48 11.37 4.21
N SER A 152 -15.15 10.24 4.82
CA SER A 152 -15.36 9.96 6.25
C SER A 152 -14.11 10.25 7.12
N ASN A 153 -13.02 10.70 6.53
CA ASN A 153 -11.79 10.97 7.28
C ASN A 153 -12.05 12.05 8.34
N THR A 154 -11.72 11.78 9.59
CA THR A 154 -11.89 12.74 10.69
C THR A 154 -10.54 13.31 11.17
N THR A 155 -9.64 12.45 11.57
CA THR A 155 -8.34 12.80 12.16
C THR A 155 -7.15 12.17 11.43
N GLY A 156 -7.43 11.23 10.49
CA GLY A 156 -6.38 10.58 9.69
C GLY A 156 -5.53 11.59 8.93
N SER A 157 -4.22 11.36 8.89
CA SER A 157 -3.25 12.30 8.32
C SER A 157 -2.33 11.62 7.31
N SER A 158 -1.73 12.42 6.42
CA SER A 158 -0.74 11.94 5.44
C SER A 158 -1.30 10.89 4.46
N ASN A 159 -2.59 10.92 4.16
CA ASN A 159 -3.20 10.03 3.18
C ASN A 159 -3.17 10.64 1.78
N THR A 160 -2.91 9.81 0.77
CA THR A 160 -3.04 10.15 -0.65
C THR A 160 -4.15 9.29 -1.27
N ALA A 161 -5.20 9.93 -1.75
CA ALA A 161 -6.37 9.32 -2.36
C ALA A 161 -6.64 9.91 -3.74
N SER A 162 -6.59 9.13 -4.80
CA SER A 162 -6.84 9.58 -6.17
C SER A 162 -7.80 8.65 -6.91
N GLY A 163 -8.97 9.15 -7.22
CA GLY A 163 -10.10 8.43 -7.82
C GLY A 163 -11.40 8.66 -7.07
N ALA A 164 -12.54 8.38 -7.69
CA ALA A 164 -13.81 8.48 -7.00
C ALA A 164 -13.97 7.38 -5.94
N ALA A 165 -14.56 7.73 -4.80
CA ALA A 165 -14.83 6.83 -3.68
C ALA A 165 -13.61 6.06 -3.14
N VAL A 166 -12.44 6.68 -3.16
CA VAL A 166 -11.20 6.13 -2.58
C VAL A 166 -11.17 6.39 -1.08
N LEU A 167 -10.77 5.39 -0.27
CA LEU A 167 -10.65 5.52 1.19
C LEU A 167 -11.92 6.08 1.86
N VAL A 168 -13.09 5.71 1.35
CA VAL A 168 -14.39 6.26 1.80
C VAL A 168 -14.61 6.07 3.29
N SER A 169 -14.31 4.90 3.81
CA SER A 169 -14.56 4.51 5.20
C SER A 169 -13.45 4.94 6.16
N ASN A 170 -12.36 5.52 5.66
CA ASN A 170 -11.23 5.92 6.50
C ASN A 170 -11.66 6.96 7.53
N THR A 171 -11.35 6.73 8.79
CA THR A 171 -11.66 7.67 9.89
C THR A 171 -10.40 8.25 10.53
N THR A 172 -9.53 7.40 11.03
CA THR A 172 -8.31 7.77 11.72
C THR A 172 -7.04 7.20 11.09
N GLY A 173 -7.18 6.31 10.09
CA GLY A 173 -6.06 5.71 9.38
C GLY A 173 -5.18 6.77 8.71
N GLY A 174 -3.85 6.61 8.79
CA GLY A 174 -2.89 7.57 8.27
C GLY A 174 -1.80 6.94 7.39
N GLY A 175 -1.14 7.76 6.56
CA GLY A 175 -0.06 7.29 5.69
C GLY A 175 -0.49 6.35 4.57
N ASN A 176 -1.78 6.27 4.25
CA ASN A 176 -2.29 5.39 3.19
C ASN A 176 -2.17 6.04 1.82
N THR A 177 -1.77 5.25 0.82
CA THR A 177 -1.76 5.65 -0.59
C THR A 177 -2.73 4.78 -1.38
N ALA A 178 -3.78 5.37 -1.94
CA ALA A 178 -4.81 4.66 -2.68
C ALA A 178 -5.12 5.37 -4.00
N ILE A 179 -4.99 4.65 -5.10
CA ILE A 179 -5.19 5.16 -6.47
C ILE A 179 -6.09 4.19 -7.24
N GLY A 180 -7.22 4.68 -7.70
CA GLY A 180 -8.23 3.91 -8.46
C GLY A 180 -9.61 3.99 -7.82
N PHE A 181 -10.66 3.80 -8.62
CA PHE A 181 -12.04 3.78 -8.12
C PHE A 181 -12.20 2.72 -7.01
N ASN A 182 -12.76 3.10 -5.84
CA ASN A 182 -12.95 2.25 -4.66
C ASN A 182 -11.66 1.62 -4.07
N ALA A 183 -10.46 2.13 -4.37
CA ALA A 183 -9.25 1.64 -3.73
C ALA A 183 -9.29 1.90 -2.21
N LEU A 184 -8.93 0.91 -1.38
CA LEU A 184 -9.01 0.92 0.10
C LEU A 184 -10.37 1.40 0.63
N PHE A 185 -11.46 1.08 -0.06
CA PHE A 185 -12.79 1.58 0.26
C PHE A 185 -13.21 1.32 1.71
N ASN A 186 -12.92 0.14 2.24
CA ASN A 186 -13.33 -0.31 3.57
C ASN A 186 -12.30 0.00 4.67
N ASN A 187 -11.15 0.57 4.34
CA ASN A 187 -10.14 0.91 5.35
C ASN A 187 -10.72 1.92 6.34
N THR A 188 -10.63 1.64 7.63
CA THR A 188 -11.13 2.50 8.71
C THR A 188 -10.02 3.14 9.52
N THR A 189 -9.16 2.32 10.11
CA THR A 189 -8.07 2.73 11.01
C THR A 189 -6.70 2.22 10.56
N GLY A 190 -6.65 1.38 9.51
CA GLY A 190 -5.40 0.84 8.97
C GLY A 190 -4.45 1.94 8.49
N ILE A 191 -3.15 1.76 8.74
CA ILE A 191 -2.13 2.75 8.43
C ILE A 191 -1.08 2.21 7.44
N SER A 192 -0.45 3.12 6.69
CA SER A 192 0.66 2.80 5.77
C SER A 192 0.30 1.75 4.71
N ASN A 193 -0.96 1.69 4.29
CA ASN A 193 -1.42 0.78 3.25
C ASN A 193 -1.27 1.42 1.86
N THR A 194 -0.89 0.62 0.88
CA THR A 194 -0.77 1.04 -0.52
C THR A 194 -1.70 0.22 -1.40
N ALA A 195 -2.57 0.88 -2.14
CA ALA A 195 -3.48 0.22 -3.09
C ALA A 195 -3.47 0.94 -4.45
N LEU A 196 -3.21 0.19 -5.50
CA LEU A 196 -3.14 0.70 -6.86
C LEU A 196 -3.99 -0.18 -7.79
N GLY A 197 -5.09 0.36 -8.25
CA GLY A 197 -6.04 -0.30 -9.15
C GLY A 197 -7.49 -0.15 -8.69
N LEU A 198 -8.44 -0.46 -9.58
CA LEU A 198 -9.86 -0.50 -9.28
C LEU A 198 -10.11 -1.50 -8.12
N ALA A 199 -10.80 -1.07 -7.06
CA ALA A 199 -11.13 -1.85 -5.87
C ALA A 199 -9.92 -2.57 -5.20
N ALA A 200 -8.69 -2.13 -5.47
CA ALA A 200 -7.50 -2.67 -4.83
C ALA A 200 -7.57 -2.43 -3.30
N GLY A 201 -7.21 -3.45 -2.52
CA GLY A 201 -7.22 -3.38 -1.05
C GLY A 201 -8.62 -3.34 -0.42
N ASN A 202 -9.67 -3.75 -1.14
CA ASN A 202 -11.06 -3.65 -0.65
C ASN A 202 -11.35 -4.52 0.58
N ALA A 203 -10.58 -5.57 0.84
CA ALA A 203 -10.71 -6.39 2.06
C ALA A 203 -9.88 -5.87 3.24
N VAL A 204 -9.09 -4.82 3.08
CA VAL A 204 -8.28 -4.19 4.13
C VAL A 204 -9.18 -3.25 4.94
N VAL A 205 -9.29 -3.46 6.25
CA VAL A 205 -10.14 -2.68 7.16
C VAL A 205 -9.33 -1.99 8.25
N THR A 206 -8.54 -2.74 8.98
CA THR A 206 -7.73 -2.25 10.12
C THR A 206 -6.24 -2.60 9.99
N ALA A 207 -5.90 -3.46 9.06
CA ALA A 207 -4.52 -3.92 8.84
C ALA A 207 -3.59 -2.77 8.41
N THR A 208 -2.30 -2.96 8.74
CA THR A 208 -1.24 -1.97 8.54
C THR A 208 -0.15 -2.53 7.62
N ASN A 209 0.47 -1.67 6.80
CA ASN A 209 1.52 -2.06 5.86
C ASN A 209 1.05 -3.16 4.87
N VAL A 210 -0.14 -3.02 4.34
CA VAL A 210 -0.66 -3.89 3.26
C VAL A 210 -0.42 -3.22 1.92
N THR A 211 0.10 -3.97 0.96
CA THR A 211 0.27 -3.50 -0.42
C THR A 211 -0.61 -4.33 -1.36
N CYS A 212 -1.50 -3.70 -2.11
CA CYS A 212 -2.38 -4.32 -3.09
C CYS A 212 -2.21 -3.66 -4.46
N ILE A 213 -1.77 -4.41 -5.45
CA ILE A 213 -1.53 -3.90 -6.82
C ILE A 213 -2.33 -4.73 -7.83
N GLY A 214 -3.17 -4.08 -8.58
CA GLY A 214 -4.01 -4.67 -9.63
C GLY A 214 -5.50 -4.42 -9.41
N SER A 215 -6.30 -4.55 -10.47
CA SER A 215 -7.76 -4.44 -10.40
C SER A 215 -8.34 -5.60 -9.59
N ASP A 216 -9.27 -5.30 -8.71
CA ASP A 216 -9.98 -6.28 -7.85
C ASP A 216 -9.05 -7.14 -6.96
N VAL A 217 -7.83 -6.70 -6.74
CA VAL A 217 -6.91 -7.32 -5.77
C VAL A 217 -7.34 -6.91 -4.36
N GLY A 218 -8.29 -7.62 -3.78
CA GLY A 218 -8.89 -7.28 -2.50
C GLY A 218 -7.91 -7.28 -1.32
N GLY A 219 -6.85 -8.10 -1.38
CA GLY A 219 -5.95 -8.31 -0.25
C GLY A 219 -6.63 -9.12 0.87
N ALA A 220 -6.12 -8.99 2.08
CA ALA A 220 -6.71 -9.48 3.32
C ALA A 220 -6.46 -8.47 4.44
N ASP A 221 -7.28 -8.50 5.50
CA ASP A 221 -7.08 -7.66 6.69
C ASP A 221 -5.99 -8.27 7.60
N VAL A 222 -4.80 -8.47 7.02
CA VAL A 222 -3.61 -9.05 7.67
C VAL A 222 -2.43 -8.13 7.39
N SER A 223 -1.86 -7.57 8.45
CA SER A 223 -0.75 -6.61 8.35
C SER A 223 0.53 -7.22 7.75
N PHE A 224 1.36 -6.37 7.13
CA PHE A 224 2.65 -6.74 6.53
C PHE A 224 2.53 -7.75 5.38
N THR A 225 1.49 -7.64 4.56
CA THR A 225 1.27 -8.50 3.39
C THR A 225 1.32 -7.72 2.08
N THR A 226 1.76 -8.41 1.02
CA THR A 226 1.77 -7.85 -0.35
C THR A 226 0.97 -8.76 -1.28
N TRP A 227 0.05 -8.16 -2.02
CA TRP A 227 -0.84 -8.82 -2.96
C TRP A 227 -0.69 -8.18 -4.34
N ILE A 228 -0.34 -8.97 -5.34
CA ILE A 228 -0.19 -8.51 -6.72
C ILE A 228 -1.09 -9.36 -7.60
N GLY A 229 -1.96 -8.72 -8.38
CA GLY A 229 -2.89 -9.38 -9.28
C GLY A 229 -2.19 -10.09 -10.44
N ASN A 230 -2.83 -11.14 -10.95
CA ASN A 230 -2.42 -11.86 -12.16
C ASN A 230 -1.01 -12.48 -12.10
N VAL A 231 -0.54 -12.86 -10.88
CA VAL A 231 0.74 -13.55 -10.69
C VAL A 231 0.51 -15.07 -10.65
N TYR A 232 -0.51 -15.52 -9.90
CA TYR A 232 -0.84 -16.93 -9.77
C TYR A 232 -1.84 -17.37 -10.85
N GLY A 233 -1.62 -18.55 -11.43
CA GLY A 233 -2.51 -19.13 -12.43
C GLY A 233 -2.43 -18.52 -13.83
N VAL A 234 -1.49 -17.61 -14.07
CA VAL A 234 -1.23 -16.99 -15.38
C VAL A 234 0.12 -17.47 -15.91
N GLY A 235 0.11 -18.08 -17.09
CA GLY A 235 1.34 -18.51 -17.76
C GLY A 235 2.16 -17.33 -18.29
N THR A 236 3.49 -17.45 -18.25
CA THR A 236 4.37 -16.48 -18.92
C THR A 236 4.29 -16.62 -20.44
N ILE A 237 4.36 -15.51 -21.16
CA ILE A 237 4.36 -15.51 -22.64
C ILE A 237 5.73 -15.96 -23.19
N SER A 238 6.81 -15.72 -22.43
CA SER A 238 8.17 -16.11 -22.81
C SER A 238 8.47 -17.56 -22.42
N GLY A 239 9.09 -18.32 -23.33
CA GLY A 239 9.64 -19.65 -23.02
C GLY A 239 10.92 -19.59 -22.17
N THR A 240 11.54 -18.42 -22.00
CA THR A 240 12.74 -18.23 -21.19
C THR A 240 12.35 -17.52 -19.88
N THR A 241 12.38 -18.26 -18.79
CA THR A 241 11.99 -17.76 -17.45
C THR A 241 13.07 -18.02 -16.41
N ALA A 242 13.07 -17.25 -15.33
CA ALA A 242 13.89 -17.49 -14.15
C ALA A 242 13.03 -17.40 -12.87
N PRO A 243 13.34 -18.18 -11.83
CA PRO A 243 12.69 -18.02 -10.54
C PRO A 243 12.92 -16.62 -9.95
N VAL A 244 11.89 -16.05 -9.33
CA VAL A 244 12.01 -14.80 -8.59
C VAL A 244 12.34 -15.13 -7.14
N ILE A 245 13.35 -14.45 -6.60
CA ILE A 245 13.76 -14.52 -5.21
C ILE A 245 13.57 -13.17 -4.54
N VAL A 246 13.53 -13.18 -3.19
CA VAL A 246 13.46 -11.97 -2.36
C VAL A 246 14.75 -11.89 -1.53
N SER A 247 15.43 -10.74 -1.57
CA SER A 247 16.55 -10.47 -0.67
C SER A 247 16.06 -10.17 0.76
N ASP A 248 16.96 -10.15 1.71
CA ASP A 248 16.71 -9.74 3.11
C ASP A 248 16.18 -8.29 3.24
N GLY A 249 16.58 -7.41 2.32
CA GLY A 249 16.07 -6.05 2.19
C GLY A 249 14.71 -5.93 1.46
N GLY A 250 14.09 -7.05 1.05
CA GLY A 250 12.80 -7.05 0.33
C GLY A 250 12.90 -6.80 -1.18
N GLN A 251 14.08 -6.78 -1.77
CA GLN A 251 14.26 -6.63 -3.21
C GLN A 251 13.87 -7.91 -3.94
N LEU A 252 13.00 -7.80 -4.95
CA LEU A 252 12.72 -8.88 -5.88
C LEU A 252 13.81 -8.96 -6.96
N GLY A 253 14.26 -10.16 -7.28
CA GLY A 253 15.27 -10.39 -8.29
C GLY A 253 15.38 -11.84 -8.73
N THR A 254 16.35 -12.15 -9.57
CA THR A 254 16.67 -13.51 -9.99
C THR A 254 18.06 -13.92 -9.49
N VAL A 255 18.27 -15.20 -9.25
CA VAL A 255 19.59 -15.73 -8.87
C VAL A 255 20.56 -15.57 -10.05
N VAL A 256 21.69 -14.93 -9.79
CA VAL A 256 22.81 -14.88 -10.75
C VAL A 256 23.78 -16.03 -10.49
N SER A 257 24.14 -16.79 -11.54
CA SER A 257 25.01 -17.95 -11.42
C SER A 257 26.29 -17.86 -12.27
N SER A 258 26.43 -16.79 -13.07
CA SER A 258 27.63 -16.60 -13.89
C SER A 258 28.88 -16.41 -13.04
N GLU A 259 29.99 -17.00 -13.49
CA GLU A 259 31.31 -16.89 -12.86
C GLU A 259 31.73 -15.44 -12.58
N ARG A 260 31.37 -14.49 -13.47
CA ARG A 260 31.66 -13.05 -13.32
C ARG A 260 31.10 -12.41 -12.03
N PHE A 261 30.17 -13.07 -11.35
CA PHE A 261 29.57 -12.63 -10.08
C PHE A 261 30.03 -13.45 -8.88
N LYS A 262 30.97 -14.40 -9.09
CA LYS A 262 31.42 -15.30 -8.04
C LYS A 262 32.93 -15.10 -7.82
N LYS A 263 33.38 -15.36 -6.61
CA LYS A 263 34.82 -15.41 -6.22
C LYS A 263 35.04 -16.65 -5.41
N ASP A 264 36.30 -17.02 -5.26
CA ASP A 264 36.74 -18.14 -4.42
C ASP A 264 36.05 -19.47 -4.81
N ILE A 265 35.92 -19.72 -6.13
CA ILE A 265 35.28 -20.92 -6.65
C ILE A 265 36.16 -22.11 -6.39
N ALA A 266 35.66 -23.10 -5.64
CA ALA A 266 36.34 -24.34 -5.31
C ALA A 266 35.40 -25.54 -5.48
N THR A 267 35.97 -26.74 -5.55
CA THR A 267 35.22 -28.00 -5.52
C THR A 267 34.53 -28.17 -4.17
N MET A 268 33.37 -28.82 -4.17
CA MET A 268 32.57 -28.97 -2.95
C MET A 268 33.10 -30.08 -2.01
N ASP A 269 33.80 -31.03 -2.55
CA ASP A 269 34.45 -32.16 -1.85
C ASP A 269 33.58 -32.78 -0.74
N LYS A 270 34.04 -32.80 0.50
CA LYS A 270 33.32 -33.34 1.66
C LYS A 270 32.24 -32.44 2.20
N THR A 271 32.20 -31.18 1.78
CA THR A 271 31.23 -30.19 2.30
C THR A 271 29.75 -30.61 2.04
N SER A 272 29.52 -31.33 0.95
CA SER A 272 28.21 -31.84 0.59
C SER A 272 27.73 -33.03 1.46
N GLU A 273 28.62 -33.72 2.17
CA GLU A 273 28.22 -34.87 3.01
C GLU A 273 27.25 -34.50 4.12
N ALA A 274 27.20 -33.22 4.49
CA ALA A 274 26.22 -32.70 5.46
C ALA A 274 24.76 -33.02 5.10
N ILE A 275 24.40 -33.08 3.80
CA ILE A 275 23.04 -33.40 3.39
C ILE A 275 22.59 -34.79 3.77
N LEU A 276 23.51 -35.75 3.93
CA LEU A 276 23.19 -37.12 4.30
C LEU A 276 22.67 -37.25 5.74
N SER A 277 22.84 -36.20 6.55
CA SER A 277 22.28 -36.09 7.90
C SER A 277 20.96 -35.32 7.97
N LEU A 278 20.46 -34.82 6.85
CA LEU A 278 19.18 -34.13 6.79
C LEU A 278 18.01 -35.11 6.81
N ARG A 279 16.90 -34.73 7.43
CA ARG A 279 15.70 -35.57 7.57
C ARG A 279 14.54 -34.97 6.72
N PRO A 280 14.22 -35.56 5.56
CA PRO A 280 13.02 -35.19 4.83
C PRO A 280 11.76 -35.52 5.62
N VAL A 281 10.77 -34.64 5.56
CA VAL A 281 9.51 -34.78 6.29
C VAL A 281 8.32 -34.45 5.40
N THR A 282 7.14 -34.95 5.77
CA THR A 282 5.85 -34.49 5.30
C THR A 282 5.19 -33.64 6.37
N PHE A 283 4.50 -32.57 5.99
CA PHE A 283 3.85 -31.67 6.93
C PHE A 283 2.65 -30.94 6.30
N HIS A 284 1.92 -30.17 7.13
CA HIS A 284 0.90 -29.23 6.69
C HIS A 284 1.19 -27.87 7.31
N TYR A 285 0.97 -26.79 6.56
CA TYR A 285 1.08 -25.45 7.15
C TYR A 285 -0.08 -25.19 8.13
N LYS A 286 0.21 -24.65 9.31
CA LYS A 286 -0.81 -24.34 10.33
C LYS A 286 -1.88 -23.37 9.85
N THR A 287 -1.56 -22.54 8.86
CA THR A 287 -2.45 -21.54 8.25
C THR A 287 -3.26 -22.09 7.06
N ASP A 288 -2.95 -23.30 6.59
CA ASP A 288 -3.66 -23.90 5.46
C ASP A 288 -4.90 -24.65 5.96
N THR A 289 -6.07 -24.07 5.76
CA THR A 289 -7.37 -24.66 6.12
C THR A 289 -7.75 -25.89 5.28
N LYS A 290 -7.08 -26.11 4.14
CA LYS A 290 -7.30 -27.25 3.25
C LYS A 290 -6.41 -28.44 3.61
N SER A 291 -5.49 -28.28 4.55
CA SER A 291 -4.54 -29.32 4.95
C SER A 291 -3.81 -29.96 3.76
N THR A 292 -3.30 -29.13 2.86
CA THR A 292 -2.57 -29.61 1.68
C THR A 292 -1.24 -30.23 2.10
N PRO A 293 -0.96 -31.51 1.78
CA PRO A 293 0.30 -32.16 2.12
C PRO A 293 1.50 -31.45 1.51
N GLN A 294 2.53 -31.25 2.31
CA GLN A 294 3.79 -30.62 1.92
C GLN A 294 4.94 -31.60 2.17
N PHE A 295 6.05 -31.38 1.45
CA PHE A 295 7.28 -32.16 1.57
C PHE A 295 8.45 -31.18 1.72
N GLY A 296 9.36 -31.45 2.64
CA GLY A 296 10.48 -30.54 2.82
C GLY A 296 11.36 -30.89 4.03
N LEU A 297 12.07 -29.89 4.51
CA LEU A 297 13.00 -29.98 5.64
C LEU A 297 12.56 -29.00 6.72
N ILE A 298 12.95 -29.26 7.97
CA ILE A 298 12.70 -28.36 9.11
C ILE A 298 13.91 -27.48 9.29
N ALA A 299 13.75 -26.16 9.18
CA ALA A 299 14.86 -25.20 9.20
C ALA A 299 15.71 -25.29 10.48
N GLU A 300 15.10 -25.53 11.64
CA GLU A 300 15.78 -25.70 12.92
C GLU A 300 16.62 -26.99 12.97
N GLU A 301 16.21 -28.06 12.31
CA GLU A 301 16.99 -29.30 12.18
C GLU A 301 18.16 -29.12 11.21
N VAL A 302 17.92 -28.47 10.09
CA VAL A 302 18.95 -28.15 9.09
C VAL A 302 20.02 -27.24 9.69
N ALA A 303 19.63 -26.25 10.48
CA ALA A 303 20.56 -25.34 11.15
C ALA A 303 21.55 -26.05 12.11
N LYS A 304 21.12 -27.15 12.74
CA LYS A 304 21.98 -27.99 13.60
C LYS A 304 23.00 -28.79 12.81
N VAL A 305 22.68 -29.18 11.59
CA VAL A 305 23.56 -29.92 10.69
C VAL A 305 24.55 -28.99 9.99
N ASN A 306 24.03 -27.92 9.38
CA ASN A 306 24.83 -26.92 8.70
C ASN A 306 24.09 -25.56 8.67
N PRO A 307 24.50 -24.59 9.51
CA PRO A 307 23.88 -23.26 9.57
C PRO A 307 23.91 -22.48 8.24
N ALA A 308 24.84 -22.78 7.33
CA ALA A 308 24.91 -22.12 6.02
C ALA A 308 23.76 -22.52 5.07
N LEU A 309 22.99 -23.56 5.40
CA LEU A 309 21.85 -24.04 4.61
C LEU A 309 20.51 -23.43 5.01
N ILE A 310 20.48 -22.47 5.96
CA ILE A 310 19.26 -21.75 6.33
C ILE A 310 19.41 -20.26 6.08
N LEU A 311 18.26 -19.58 5.98
CA LEU A 311 18.17 -18.14 6.12
C LEU A 311 17.40 -17.84 7.41
N PRO A 312 17.89 -16.91 8.26
CA PRO A 312 17.20 -16.51 9.47
C PRO A 312 16.09 -15.50 9.17
N ASP A 313 15.14 -15.34 10.10
CA ASP A 313 14.21 -14.22 10.14
C ASP A 313 14.90 -12.94 10.68
N LYS A 314 14.10 -11.87 10.86
CA LYS A 314 14.61 -10.59 11.38
C LYS A 314 15.10 -10.66 12.83
N GLU A 315 14.66 -11.64 13.59
CA GLU A 315 15.11 -11.93 14.96
C GLU A 315 16.30 -12.89 15.02
N GLY A 316 16.81 -13.34 13.86
CA GLY A 316 17.96 -14.26 13.77
C GLY A 316 17.61 -15.72 13.96
N LYS A 317 16.32 -16.11 14.02
CA LYS A 317 15.88 -17.50 14.16
C LYS A 317 15.82 -18.21 12.81
N PRO A 318 16.09 -19.53 12.74
CA PRO A 318 15.91 -20.28 11.50
C PRO A 318 14.52 -20.09 10.91
N TYR A 319 14.45 -19.61 9.67
CA TYR A 319 13.16 -19.29 9.01
C TYR A 319 12.91 -20.15 7.79
N THR A 320 13.91 -20.30 6.90
CA THR A 320 13.74 -21.11 5.69
C THR A 320 15.03 -21.82 5.30
N VAL A 321 14.90 -22.89 4.53
CA VAL A 321 16.03 -23.69 4.02
C VAL A 321 16.42 -23.17 2.64
N ARG A 322 17.71 -23.07 2.38
CA ARG A 322 18.29 -22.75 1.07
C ARG A 322 18.29 -23.99 0.18
N TYR A 323 17.10 -24.33 -0.35
CA TYR A 323 16.93 -25.52 -1.19
C TYR A 323 17.79 -25.52 -2.45
N ASP A 324 18.11 -24.36 -3.01
CA ASP A 324 19.07 -24.19 -4.11
C ASP A 324 20.47 -24.72 -3.76
N ALA A 325 20.96 -24.41 -2.56
CA ALA A 325 22.21 -24.94 -2.04
C ALA A 325 22.15 -26.44 -1.77
N VAL A 326 21.05 -26.93 -1.17
CA VAL A 326 20.81 -28.37 -0.96
C VAL A 326 20.82 -29.11 -2.28
N ASN A 327 20.20 -28.60 -3.33
CA ASN A 327 20.19 -29.23 -4.65
C ASN A 327 21.60 -29.35 -5.27
N ALA A 328 22.45 -28.33 -5.12
CA ALA A 328 23.82 -28.37 -5.60
C ALA A 328 24.67 -29.41 -4.83
N MET A 329 24.47 -29.52 -3.51
CA MET A 329 25.12 -30.54 -2.68
C MET A 329 24.63 -31.94 -3.03
N LEU A 330 23.34 -32.12 -3.29
CA LEU A 330 22.75 -33.39 -3.71
C LEU A 330 23.37 -33.86 -5.03
N LEU A 331 23.54 -32.95 -6.01
CA LEU A 331 24.20 -33.28 -7.27
C LEU A 331 25.64 -33.79 -7.02
N ASN A 332 26.39 -33.14 -6.12
CA ASN A 332 27.77 -33.57 -5.81
C ASN A 332 27.81 -34.97 -5.18
N GLU A 333 26.92 -35.28 -4.24
CA GLU A 333 26.82 -36.62 -3.65
C GLU A 333 26.38 -37.65 -4.68
N PHE A 334 25.41 -37.33 -5.53
CA PHE A 334 25.00 -38.21 -6.62
C PHE A 334 26.16 -38.57 -7.56
N LEU A 335 26.99 -37.58 -7.96
CA LEU A 335 28.15 -37.81 -8.81
C LEU A 335 29.19 -38.69 -8.12
N LYS A 336 29.41 -38.53 -6.80
CA LYS A 336 30.29 -39.41 -6.02
C LYS A 336 29.78 -40.86 -6.01
N GLU A 337 28.48 -41.04 -5.74
CA GLU A 337 27.86 -42.38 -5.73
C GLU A 337 27.90 -43.01 -7.13
N HIS A 338 27.59 -42.23 -8.18
CA HIS A 338 27.70 -42.73 -9.56
C HIS A 338 29.12 -43.22 -9.88
N SER A 339 30.16 -42.45 -9.53
CA SER A 339 31.55 -42.90 -9.71
C SER A 339 31.92 -44.17 -8.91
N LYS A 340 31.31 -44.35 -7.71
CA LYS A 340 31.48 -45.61 -6.96
C LYS A 340 30.80 -46.79 -7.65
N VAL A 341 29.62 -46.62 -8.19
CA VAL A 341 28.88 -47.66 -8.93
C VAL A 341 29.66 -48.06 -10.15
N GLU A 342 30.16 -47.11 -10.96
CA GLU A 342 30.99 -47.44 -12.15
C GLU A 342 32.25 -48.25 -11.79
N LYS A 343 32.92 -47.87 -10.70
CA LYS A 343 34.11 -48.64 -10.22
C LYS A 343 33.73 -50.04 -9.76
N LEU A 344 32.60 -50.18 -9.07
CA LEU A 344 32.10 -51.44 -8.59
C LEU A 344 31.72 -52.36 -9.76
N GLU A 345 31.03 -51.82 -10.76
CA GLU A 345 30.68 -52.54 -11.99
C GLU A 345 31.91 -53.05 -12.74
N ALA A 346 32.92 -52.15 -12.88
CA ALA A 346 34.20 -52.55 -13.48
C ALA A 346 34.91 -53.67 -12.69
N THR A 347 34.83 -53.61 -11.35
CA THR A 347 35.40 -54.62 -10.47
C THR A 347 34.67 -55.98 -10.63
N VAL A 348 33.33 -55.94 -10.61
CA VAL A 348 32.49 -57.13 -10.80
C VAL A 348 32.75 -57.77 -12.18
N ALA A 349 32.83 -56.94 -13.23
CA ALA A 349 33.13 -57.43 -14.58
C ALA A 349 34.50 -58.10 -14.67
N LYS A 350 35.51 -57.55 -13.97
CA LYS A 350 36.83 -58.15 -13.88
C LYS A 350 36.81 -59.49 -13.12
N GLU A 351 36.18 -59.53 -11.93
CA GLU A 351 36.07 -60.73 -11.11
C GLU A 351 35.31 -61.83 -11.85
N HIS A 352 34.24 -61.48 -12.60
CA HIS A 352 33.52 -62.44 -13.44
C HIS A 352 34.41 -63.04 -14.52
N LYS A 353 35.21 -62.22 -15.21
CA LYS A 353 36.16 -62.68 -16.22
C LYS A 353 37.22 -63.59 -15.61
N ASP A 354 37.78 -63.23 -14.44
CA ASP A 354 38.78 -63.98 -13.73
C ASP A 354 38.23 -65.33 -13.26
N PHE A 355 36.95 -65.37 -12.80
CA PHE A 355 36.21 -66.58 -12.42
C PHE A 355 35.97 -67.50 -13.64
N GLU A 356 35.53 -66.96 -14.78
CA GLU A 356 35.34 -67.70 -16.02
C GLU A 356 36.65 -68.31 -16.51
N ALA A 357 37.76 -67.60 -16.42
CA ALA A 357 39.08 -68.13 -16.78
C ALA A 357 39.51 -69.26 -15.84
N ALA A 358 39.32 -69.10 -14.52
CA ALA A 358 39.61 -70.16 -13.56
C ALA A 358 38.72 -71.42 -13.75
N LEU A 359 37.43 -71.22 -14.09
CA LEU A 359 36.51 -72.30 -14.38
C LEU A 359 36.91 -73.08 -15.66
N ALA A 360 37.38 -72.36 -16.69
CA ALA A 360 37.90 -72.96 -17.92
C ALA A 360 39.15 -73.79 -17.68
N ASP A 361 40.09 -73.30 -16.86
CA ASP A 361 41.30 -74.01 -16.47
C ASP A 361 40.97 -75.30 -15.69
N LEU A 362 40.05 -75.21 -14.73
CA LEU A 362 39.60 -76.36 -13.96
C LEU A 362 38.93 -77.42 -14.84
N LYS A 363 38.13 -77.03 -15.84
CA LYS A 363 37.54 -77.94 -16.82
C LYS A 363 38.54 -78.59 -17.76
N GLY A 364 39.67 -77.94 -18.01
CA GLY A 364 40.75 -78.51 -18.81
C GLY A 364 41.63 -79.53 -18.08
N GLN A 365 41.52 -79.56 -16.74
CA GLN A 365 42.24 -80.51 -15.87
C GLN A 365 41.50 -81.78 -15.56
N ILE A 366 40.24 -81.89 -15.95
CA ILE A 366 39.38 -83.11 -15.88
C ILE A 366 39.30 -83.76 -17.25
#